data_f214502e65630f834a1d08fced0f0b62
#
_entry.id   f214502e65630f834a1d08fced0f0b62
#
_cell.length_a   1.000
_cell.length_b   1.000
_cell.length_c   1.000
_cell.angle_alpha   90.00
_cell.angle_beta   90.00
_cell.angle_gamma   90.00
#
_symmetry.space_group_name_H-M   'P 1'
#
loop_
_entity.id
_entity.type
_entity.pdbx_description
1 polymer ?
#
loop_
_entity_poly.entity_id
_entity_poly.type
_entity_poly.pdbx_seq_one_letter_code
_entity_poly.pdbx_strand_id
1 'polypeptide(L)'
;RESVEDPILNEFLTKAIYEEIIPTLSLSSEELETFAKEVIERFKNPFIKHYLMSISLNSMSKYKTRVLPSVLAYLDKNKQLPERTVFALAAYIVFYRGAYNGEKIETKDNQDILDLYADLWKDFDGSKEAITRLVEGILAYESNWDGDLNTIPNMTKQVTDYVEAILNEGMEATIKAINEVK
;
A
#
# COMPACT_ATOMS: atom_id res chain seq x y z
N ARG A 1 8.01 2.65 15.19
CA ARG A 1 9.08 3.55 15.61
C ARG A 1 10.03 3.82 14.45
N GLU A 2 10.75 2.82 13.93
CA GLU A 2 11.73 2.99 12.85
C GLU A 2 11.15 3.70 11.62
N SER A 3 9.94 3.34 11.19
CA SER A 3 9.26 4.00 10.06
C SER A 3 8.86 5.46 10.31
N VAL A 4 8.75 5.90 11.56
CA VAL A 4 8.46 7.31 11.89
C VAL A 4 9.74 8.11 12.21
N GLU A 5 10.84 7.42 12.48
CA GLU A 5 12.15 8.03 12.70
C GLU A 5 12.94 8.17 11.38
N ASP A 6 12.64 7.34 10.38
CA ASP A 6 13.17 7.48 9.03
C ASP A 6 12.51 8.69 8.34
N PRO A 7 13.28 9.68 7.88
CA PRO A 7 12.72 10.92 7.34
C PRO A 7 11.90 10.71 6.05
N ILE A 8 12.27 9.73 5.22
CA ILE A 8 11.59 9.45 3.95
C ILE A 8 10.23 8.81 4.21
N LEU A 9 10.20 7.80 5.10
CA LEU A 9 8.97 7.12 5.49
C LEU A 9 8.06 8.01 6.32
N ASN A 10 8.62 8.87 7.17
CA ASN A 10 7.84 9.86 7.94
C ASN A 10 7.15 10.85 7.02
N GLU A 11 7.85 11.40 6.02
CA GLU A 11 7.26 12.29 5.04
C GLU A 11 6.15 11.60 4.25
N PHE A 12 6.41 10.40 3.74
CA PHE A 12 5.41 9.59 3.03
C PHE A 12 4.15 9.37 3.87
N LEU A 13 4.32 8.90 5.12
CA LEU A 13 3.21 8.63 6.03
C LEU A 13 2.43 9.92 6.36
N THR A 14 3.13 11.01 6.62
CA THR A 14 2.52 12.30 6.94
C THR A 14 1.68 12.80 5.77
N LYS A 15 2.22 12.80 4.55
CA LYS A 15 1.50 13.21 3.35
C LYS A 15 0.31 12.28 3.05
N ALA A 16 0.46 10.96 3.18
CA ALA A 16 -0.65 10.03 3.02
C ALA A 16 -1.80 10.34 3.98
N ILE A 17 -1.50 10.63 5.24
CA ILE A 17 -2.51 10.96 6.26
C ILE A 17 -3.19 12.29 5.95
N TYR A 18 -2.41 13.37 5.77
CA TYR A 18 -2.96 14.74 5.70
C TYR A 18 -3.52 15.09 4.31
N GLU A 19 -2.92 14.58 3.24
CA GLU A 19 -3.31 14.94 1.88
C GLU A 19 -4.30 13.96 1.25
N GLU A 20 -4.28 12.66 1.65
CA GLU A 20 -5.09 11.64 1.00
C GLU A 20 -6.18 11.05 1.90
N ILE A 21 -5.93 10.83 3.21
CA ILE A 21 -6.89 10.17 4.11
C ILE A 21 -7.80 11.19 4.79
N ILE A 22 -7.26 12.15 5.51
CA ILE A 22 -8.04 13.15 6.26
C ILE A 22 -9.11 13.83 5.38
N PRO A 23 -8.81 14.25 4.13
CA PRO A 23 -9.80 14.91 3.30
C PRO A 23 -11.00 14.05 2.89
N THR A 24 -10.93 12.73 3.11
CA THR A 24 -12.01 11.78 2.79
C THR A 24 -12.92 11.48 3.97
N LEU A 25 -12.57 11.94 5.16
CA LEU A 25 -13.32 11.67 6.38
C LEU A 25 -14.33 12.80 6.69
N SER A 26 -15.44 12.43 7.32
CA SER A 26 -16.58 13.33 7.56
C SER A 26 -16.53 14.07 8.90
N LEU A 27 -15.43 13.97 9.65
CA LEU A 27 -15.22 14.71 10.89
C LEU A 27 -14.65 16.10 10.62
N SER A 28 -14.65 17.00 11.61
CA SER A 28 -14.04 18.32 11.48
C SER A 28 -12.52 18.20 11.26
N SER A 29 -11.94 19.09 10.46
CA SER A 29 -10.49 19.09 10.20
C SER A 29 -9.67 19.19 11.49
N GLU A 30 -10.13 19.99 12.47
CA GLU A 30 -9.44 20.14 13.75
C GLU A 30 -9.38 18.85 14.57
N GLU A 31 -10.50 18.09 14.62
CA GLU A 31 -10.55 16.79 15.29
C GLU A 31 -9.64 15.78 14.60
N LEU A 32 -9.67 15.72 13.26
CA LEU A 32 -8.87 14.81 12.47
C LEU A 32 -7.37 15.10 12.56
N GLU A 33 -6.98 16.38 12.50
CA GLU A 33 -5.58 16.78 12.64
C GLU A 33 -5.05 16.48 14.04
N THR A 34 -5.84 16.74 15.07
CA THR A 34 -5.49 16.41 16.46
C THR A 34 -5.29 14.92 16.62
N PHE A 35 -6.23 14.12 16.13
CA PHE A 35 -6.14 12.65 16.18
C PHE A 35 -4.95 12.11 15.40
N ALA A 36 -4.70 12.61 14.19
CA ALA A 36 -3.56 12.20 13.38
C ALA A 36 -2.23 12.47 14.08
N LYS A 37 -2.09 13.65 14.68
CA LYS A 37 -0.90 14.04 15.46
C LYS A 37 -0.69 13.10 16.64
N GLU A 38 -1.73 12.78 17.39
CA GLU A 38 -1.66 11.85 18.52
C GLU A 38 -1.27 10.44 18.08
N VAL A 39 -1.76 9.99 16.91
CA VAL A 39 -1.40 8.67 16.35
C VAL A 39 0.08 8.63 15.96
N ILE A 40 0.58 9.65 15.28
CA ILE A 40 2.00 9.75 14.90
C ILE A 40 2.89 9.78 16.16
N GLU A 41 2.52 10.55 17.17
CA GLU A 41 3.27 10.60 18.43
C GLU A 41 3.28 9.24 19.16
N ARG A 42 2.16 8.48 19.11
CA ARG A 42 2.14 7.12 19.65
C ARG A 42 3.09 6.18 18.92
N PHE A 43 3.26 6.32 17.62
CA PHE A 43 4.23 5.52 16.85
C PHE A 43 5.68 5.83 17.23
N LYS A 44 5.97 7.03 17.71
CA LYS A 44 7.30 7.42 18.23
C LYS A 44 7.60 6.86 19.62
N ASN A 45 6.61 6.31 20.33
CA ASN A 45 6.77 5.84 21.70
C ASN A 45 7.85 4.75 21.80
N PRO A 46 8.98 4.99 22.51
CA PRO A 46 10.09 4.05 22.59
C PRO A 46 9.79 2.81 23.42
N PHE A 47 8.75 2.83 24.24
CA PHE A 47 8.35 1.70 25.11
C PHE A 47 7.51 0.67 24.38
N ILE A 48 6.97 0.99 23.19
CA ILE A 48 6.17 0.07 22.39
C ILE A 48 7.05 -0.54 21.30
N LYS A 49 7.42 -1.81 21.46
CA LYS A 49 8.16 -2.58 20.45
C LYS A 49 7.19 -3.35 19.57
N HIS A 50 6.61 -2.70 18.59
CA HIS A 50 5.88 -3.38 17.52
C HIS A 50 6.85 -3.76 16.40
N TYR A 51 7.03 -5.05 16.17
CA TYR A 51 7.76 -5.54 15.01
C TYR A 51 6.93 -5.28 13.76
N LEU A 52 7.55 -4.73 12.71
CA LEU A 52 6.88 -4.47 11.42
C LEU A 52 6.23 -5.73 10.85
N MET A 53 6.88 -6.88 11.00
CA MET A 53 6.31 -8.17 10.59
C MET A 53 5.02 -8.53 11.34
N SER A 54 4.85 -8.12 12.60
CA SER A 54 3.59 -8.32 13.32
C SER A 54 2.48 -7.36 12.84
N ILE A 55 2.87 -6.19 12.35
CA ILE A 55 1.93 -5.21 11.78
C ILE A 55 1.47 -5.67 10.39
N SER A 56 2.34 -6.36 9.63
CA SER A 56 2.05 -6.84 8.28
C SER A 56 1.11 -8.05 8.20
N LEU A 57 0.70 -8.63 9.33
CA LEU A 57 -0.27 -9.72 9.34
C LEU A 57 -1.60 -9.32 8.68
N ASN A 58 -2.10 -10.15 7.75
CA ASN A 58 -3.37 -9.94 7.04
C ASN A 58 -3.45 -8.56 6.36
N SER A 59 -2.36 -8.15 5.68
CA SER A 59 -2.26 -6.82 5.09
C SER A 59 -3.29 -6.58 3.98
N MET A 60 -3.63 -7.61 3.20
CA MET A 60 -4.62 -7.48 2.13
C MET A 60 -6.00 -7.19 2.68
N SER A 61 -6.43 -7.93 3.70
CA SER A 61 -7.71 -7.68 4.38
C SER A 61 -7.73 -6.32 5.10
N LYS A 62 -6.61 -5.91 5.70
CA LYS A 62 -6.50 -4.57 6.32
C LYS A 62 -6.55 -3.45 5.28
N TYR A 63 -5.89 -3.62 4.15
CA TYR A 63 -5.96 -2.65 3.07
C TYR A 63 -7.41 -2.47 2.59
N LYS A 64 -8.10 -3.59 2.28
CA LYS A 64 -9.51 -3.58 1.91
C LYS A 64 -10.39 -2.81 2.89
N THR A 65 -10.26 -3.12 4.18
CA THR A 65 -11.21 -2.62 5.19
C THR A 65 -10.86 -1.24 5.74
N ARG A 66 -9.61 -0.80 5.63
CA ARG A 66 -9.13 0.43 6.28
C ARG A 66 -8.62 1.49 5.31
N VAL A 67 -8.06 1.08 4.16
CA VAL A 67 -7.42 2.00 3.21
C VAL A 67 -8.28 2.20 1.96
N LEU A 68 -8.75 1.12 1.37
CA LEU A 68 -9.54 1.16 0.13
C LEU A 68 -10.76 2.09 0.20
N PRO A 69 -11.53 2.17 1.32
CA PRO A 69 -12.63 3.13 1.41
C PRO A 69 -12.17 4.58 1.24
N SER A 70 -11.01 4.96 1.79
CA SER A 70 -10.45 6.30 1.61
C SER A 70 -9.95 6.52 0.17
N VAL A 71 -9.37 5.50 -0.47
CA VAL A 71 -8.97 5.58 -1.89
C VAL A 71 -10.19 5.88 -2.77
N LEU A 72 -11.29 5.15 -2.56
CA LEU A 72 -12.52 5.34 -3.33
C LEU A 72 -13.17 6.71 -3.08
N ALA A 73 -13.21 7.15 -1.83
CA ALA A 73 -13.72 8.47 -1.47
C ALA A 73 -12.86 9.59 -2.04
N TYR A 74 -11.53 9.42 -2.05
CA TYR A 74 -10.60 10.37 -2.66
C TYR A 74 -10.83 10.44 -4.19
N LEU A 75 -10.94 9.29 -4.86
CA LEU A 75 -11.23 9.22 -6.29
C LEU A 75 -12.56 9.90 -6.64
N ASP A 76 -13.60 9.65 -5.84
CA ASP A 76 -14.89 10.30 -6.09
C ASP A 76 -14.80 11.83 -5.97
N LYS A 77 -14.10 12.32 -4.97
CA LYS A 77 -13.93 13.76 -4.71
C LYS A 77 -13.02 14.44 -5.74
N ASN A 78 -11.86 13.85 -6.03
CA ASN A 78 -10.79 14.49 -6.80
C ASN A 78 -10.73 14.05 -8.26
N LYS A 79 -11.49 13.00 -8.65
CA LYS A 79 -11.53 12.39 -9.99
C LYS A 79 -10.17 11.84 -10.45
N GLN A 80 -9.28 11.60 -9.50
CA GLN A 80 -7.97 10.96 -9.67
C GLN A 80 -7.68 10.08 -8.46
N LEU A 81 -6.86 9.05 -8.66
CA LEU A 81 -6.44 8.17 -7.57
C LEU A 81 -5.40 8.87 -6.68
N PRO A 82 -5.41 8.59 -5.38
CA PRO A 82 -4.38 9.06 -4.47
C PRO A 82 -3.07 8.30 -4.71
N GLU A 83 -1.96 9.01 -4.67
CA GLU A 83 -0.65 8.46 -5.05
C GLU A 83 -0.11 7.48 -4.00
N ARG A 84 -0.06 7.92 -2.74
CA ARG A 84 0.62 7.20 -1.65
C ARG A 84 -0.15 6.00 -1.16
N THR A 85 -1.47 6.12 -1.06
CA THR A 85 -2.30 5.00 -0.63
C THR A 85 -2.43 3.92 -1.70
N VAL A 86 -2.42 4.28 -2.99
CA VAL A 86 -2.35 3.31 -4.10
C VAL A 86 -0.95 2.69 -4.19
N PHE A 87 0.12 3.48 -4.00
CA PHE A 87 1.47 2.92 -3.89
C PHE A 87 1.59 1.89 -2.77
N ALA A 88 0.93 2.10 -1.62
CA ALA A 88 0.94 1.12 -0.54
C ALA A 88 0.40 -0.25 -0.98
N LEU A 89 -0.59 -0.30 -1.90
CA LEU A 89 -1.06 -1.55 -2.49
C LEU A 89 0.02 -2.21 -3.35
N ALA A 90 0.69 -1.44 -4.20
CA ALA A 90 1.80 -1.94 -5.02
C ALA A 90 2.95 -2.48 -4.15
N ALA A 91 3.27 -1.79 -3.05
CA ALA A 91 4.28 -2.23 -2.09
C ALA A 91 3.88 -3.56 -1.43
N TYR A 92 2.60 -3.76 -1.07
CA TYR A 92 2.12 -5.06 -0.59
C TYR A 92 2.23 -6.15 -1.66
N ILE A 93 1.91 -5.85 -2.92
CA ILE A 93 2.04 -6.82 -4.01
C ILE A 93 3.48 -7.35 -4.09
N VAL A 94 4.46 -6.46 -4.04
CA VAL A 94 5.88 -6.85 -4.06
C VAL A 94 6.28 -7.57 -2.76
N PHE A 95 5.81 -7.14 -1.60
CA PHE A 95 6.07 -7.79 -0.32
C PHE A 95 5.59 -9.24 -0.28
N TYR A 96 4.41 -9.52 -0.85
CA TYR A 96 3.84 -10.87 -0.89
C TYR A 96 4.57 -11.82 -1.87
N ARG A 97 5.56 -11.35 -2.61
CA ARG A 97 6.54 -12.22 -3.28
C ARG A 97 7.25 -13.15 -2.30
N GLY A 98 7.28 -12.77 -1.01
CA GLY A 98 7.86 -13.56 0.06
C GLY A 98 9.39 -13.68 0.01
N ALA A 99 10.06 -12.76 -0.70
CA ALA A 99 11.52 -12.72 -0.78
C ALA A 99 12.05 -11.28 -0.92
N TYR A 100 13.17 -10.99 -0.28
CA TYR A 100 13.91 -9.73 -0.40
C TYR A 100 15.41 -10.01 -0.41
N ASN A 101 16.13 -9.48 -1.40
CA ASN A 101 17.58 -9.69 -1.59
C ASN A 101 18.01 -11.17 -1.56
N GLY A 102 17.16 -12.06 -2.09
CA GLY A 102 17.42 -13.50 -2.10
C GLY A 102 17.09 -14.23 -0.79
N GLU A 103 16.71 -13.51 0.25
CA GLU A 103 16.26 -14.07 1.52
C GLU A 103 14.75 -14.24 1.54
N LYS A 104 14.28 -15.37 2.10
CA LYS A 104 12.86 -15.64 2.26
C LYS A 104 12.27 -14.77 3.38
N ILE A 105 11.17 -14.10 3.07
CA ILE A 105 10.35 -13.39 4.06
C ILE A 105 9.11 -14.22 4.33
N GLU A 106 8.80 -14.47 5.60
CA GLU A 106 7.57 -15.14 5.99
C GLU A 106 6.38 -14.16 5.90
N THR A 107 5.56 -14.33 4.86
CA THR A 107 4.29 -13.60 4.75
C THR A 107 3.18 -14.36 5.45
N LYS A 108 2.27 -13.64 6.11
CA LYS A 108 1.14 -14.23 6.87
C LYS A 108 -0.16 -13.53 6.50
N ASP A 109 -1.04 -14.27 5.86
CA ASP A 109 -2.40 -13.86 5.49
C ASP A 109 -3.30 -15.10 5.41
N ASN A 110 -4.54 -14.93 4.98
CA ASN A 110 -5.42 -16.05 4.67
C ASN A 110 -4.79 -16.94 3.60
N GLN A 111 -5.00 -18.25 3.71
CA GLN A 111 -4.30 -19.22 2.85
C GLN A 111 -4.64 -19.00 1.37
N ASP A 112 -5.87 -18.65 1.05
CA ASP A 112 -6.31 -18.37 -0.32
C ASP A 112 -5.59 -17.15 -0.93
N ILE A 113 -5.28 -16.13 -0.12
CA ILE A 113 -4.45 -14.99 -0.54
C ILE A 113 -3.01 -15.44 -0.80
N LEU A 114 -2.43 -16.23 0.12
CA LEU A 114 -1.06 -16.71 -0.04
C LEU A 114 -0.92 -17.61 -1.28
N ASP A 115 -1.90 -18.46 -1.54
CA ASP A 115 -1.93 -19.34 -2.71
C ASP A 115 -2.06 -18.53 -4.01
N LEU A 116 -2.94 -17.54 -4.05
CA LEU A 116 -3.08 -16.60 -5.18
C LEU A 116 -1.74 -15.93 -5.52
N TYR A 117 -1.08 -15.35 -4.52
CA TYR A 117 0.20 -14.69 -4.73
C TYR A 117 1.29 -15.69 -5.18
N ALA A 118 1.34 -16.87 -4.58
CA ALA A 118 2.30 -17.91 -4.96
C ALA A 118 2.13 -18.33 -6.42
N ASP A 119 0.89 -18.50 -6.88
CA ASP A 119 0.58 -18.86 -8.25
C ASP A 119 0.95 -17.76 -9.25
N LEU A 120 0.61 -16.50 -8.93
CA LEU A 120 0.90 -15.36 -9.81
C LEU A 120 2.39 -15.03 -9.90
N TRP A 121 3.15 -15.23 -8.83
CA TRP A 121 4.60 -15.02 -8.82
C TRP A 121 5.41 -16.20 -9.38
N LYS A 122 4.82 -17.37 -9.58
CA LYS A 122 5.52 -18.61 -9.94
C LYS A 122 6.32 -18.51 -11.23
N ASP A 123 5.69 -17.97 -12.28
CA ASP A 123 6.29 -17.86 -13.63
C ASP A 123 6.64 -16.41 -13.98
N PHE A 124 6.94 -15.60 -12.95
CA PHE A 124 7.25 -14.19 -13.10
C PHE A 124 8.67 -14.00 -13.66
N ASP A 125 8.75 -13.47 -14.88
CA ASP A 125 10.00 -13.25 -15.63
C ASP A 125 10.52 -11.81 -15.57
N GLY A 126 9.80 -10.90 -14.91
CA GLY A 126 10.15 -9.48 -14.80
C GLY A 126 9.74 -8.63 -16.00
N SER A 127 9.12 -9.22 -17.02
CA SER A 127 8.61 -8.44 -18.18
C SER A 127 7.44 -7.54 -17.76
N LYS A 128 7.21 -6.49 -18.54
CA LYS A 128 6.08 -5.59 -18.32
C LYS A 128 4.74 -6.32 -18.41
N GLU A 129 4.64 -7.26 -19.31
CA GLU A 129 3.48 -8.14 -19.47
C GLU A 129 3.27 -9.03 -18.23
N ALA A 130 4.34 -9.54 -17.62
CA ALA A 130 4.26 -10.33 -16.39
C ALA A 130 3.82 -9.46 -15.20
N ILE A 131 4.33 -8.24 -15.09
CA ILE A 131 3.89 -7.27 -14.06
C ILE A 131 2.41 -6.95 -14.22
N THR A 132 1.96 -6.67 -15.44
CA THR A 132 0.55 -6.36 -15.72
C THR A 132 -0.36 -7.53 -15.35
N ARG A 133 -0.03 -8.77 -15.78
CA ARG A 133 -0.80 -9.98 -15.41
C ARG A 133 -0.87 -10.22 -13.91
N LEU A 134 0.25 -10.01 -13.21
CA LEU A 134 0.32 -10.12 -11.76
C LEU A 134 -0.65 -9.14 -11.09
N VAL A 135 -0.60 -7.87 -11.47
CA VAL A 135 -1.45 -6.82 -10.92
C VAL A 135 -2.92 -7.07 -11.24
N GLU A 136 -3.24 -7.35 -12.51
CA GLU A 136 -4.62 -7.66 -12.93
C GLU A 136 -5.20 -8.86 -12.17
N GLY A 137 -4.43 -9.93 -12.00
CA GLY A 137 -4.87 -11.12 -11.27
C GLY A 137 -5.15 -10.83 -9.79
N ILE A 138 -4.32 -10.01 -9.14
CA ILE A 138 -4.53 -9.62 -7.74
C ILE A 138 -5.74 -8.69 -7.60
N LEU A 139 -5.89 -7.70 -8.49
CA LEU A 139 -6.99 -6.75 -8.46
C LEU A 139 -8.35 -7.39 -8.81
N ALA A 140 -8.35 -8.45 -9.61
CA ALA A 140 -9.55 -9.20 -9.97
C ALA A 140 -10.03 -10.18 -8.88
N TYR A 141 -9.28 -10.37 -7.78
CA TYR A 141 -9.64 -11.37 -6.77
C TYR A 141 -10.81 -10.92 -5.90
N GLU A 142 -12.03 -11.09 -6.42
CA GLU A 142 -13.28 -10.63 -5.80
C GLU A 142 -13.47 -11.13 -4.36
N SER A 143 -13.02 -12.35 -4.03
CA SER A 143 -13.12 -12.89 -2.66
C SER A 143 -12.41 -12.01 -1.62
N ASN A 144 -11.36 -11.28 -2.02
CA ASN A 144 -10.73 -10.31 -1.13
C ASN A 144 -11.37 -8.94 -1.23
N TRP A 145 -11.70 -8.47 -2.45
CA TRP A 145 -12.06 -7.06 -2.68
C TRP A 145 -13.57 -6.77 -2.63
N ASP A 146 -14.45 -7.77 -2.62
CA ASP A 146 -15.90 -7.67 -2.84
C ASP A 146 -16.27 -7.11 -4.23
N GLY A 147 -15.37 -7.23 -5.19
CA GLY A 147 -15.52 -6.78 -6.56
C GLY A 147 -14.19 -6.78 -7.31
N ASP A 148 -14.23 -6.47 -8.60
CA ASP A 148 -13.03 -6.37 -9.44
C ASP A 148 -12.47 -4.94 -9.42
N LEU A 149 -11.32 -4.73 -8.78
CA LEU A 149 -10.67 -3.42 -8.71
C LEU A 149 -10.10 -2.96 -10.07
N ASN A 150 -9.97 -3.84 -11.06
CA ASN A 150 -9.58 -3.44 -12.42
C ASN A 150 -10.63 -2.53 -13.08
N THR A 151 -11.86 -2.56 -12.60
CA THR A 151 -12.95 -1.69 -13.09
C THR A 151 -12.81 -0.23 -12.63
N ILE A 152 -11.97 0.02 -11.63
CA ILE A 152 -11.72 1.38 -11.13
C ILE A 152 -10.81 2.13 -12.11
N PRO A 153 -11.21 3.33 -12.58
CA PRO A 153 -10.42 4.09 -13.54
C PRO A 153 -8.95 4.28 -13.09
N ASN A 154 -8.02 3.91 -13.97
CA ASN A 154 -6.57 4.01 -13.79
C ASN A 154 -5.97 3.13 -12.67
N MET A 155 -6.74 2.37 -11.90
CA MET A 155 -6.22 1.57 -10.78
C MET A 155 -5.15 0.58 -11.25
N THR A 156 -5.47 -0.26 -12.23
CA THR A 156 -4.54 -1.26 -12.77
C THR A 156 -3.27 -0.61 -13.29
N LYS A 157 -3.42 0.48 -14.06
CA LYS A 157 -2.27 1.19 -14.63
C LYS A 157 -1.36 1.74 -13.53
N GLN A 158 -1.90 2.48 -12.57
CA GLN A 158 -1.11 3.15 -11.52
C GLN A 158 -0.42 2.12 -10.61
N VAL A 159 -1.12 1.04 -10.23
CA VAL A 159 -0.53 -0.04 -9.44
C VAL A 159 0.58 -0.74 -10.23
N THR A 160 0.38 -1.01 -11.53
CA THR A 160 1.40 -1.62 -12.40
C THR A 160 2.64 -0.73 -12.50
N ASP A 161 2.47 0.56 -12.74
CA ASP A 161 3.59 1.53 -12.82
C ASP A 161 4.39 1.55 -11.51
N TYR A 162 3.73 1.50 -10.36
CA TYR A 162 4.42 1.43 -9.06
C TYR A 162 5.12 0.10 -8.79
N VAL A 163 4.51 -1.03 -9.15
CA VAL A 163 5.17 -2.34 -9.04
C VAL A 163 6.42 -2.36 -9.93
N GLU A 164 6.33 -1.86 -11.16
CA GLU A 164 7.46 -1.74 -12.09
C GLU A 164 8.58 -0.87 -11.50
N ALA A 165 8.23 0.30 -10.95
CA ALA A 165 9.20 1.20 -10.32
C ALA A 165 9.89 0.56 -9.10
N ILE A 166 9.14 -0.11 -8.22
CA ILE A 166 9.72 -0.81 -7.05
C ILE A 166 10.69 -1.91 -7.50
N LEU A 167 10.34 -2.67 -8.54
CA LEU A 167 11.19 -3.77 -9.02
C LEU A 167 12.46 -3.29 -9.72
N ASN A 168 12.40 -2.17 -10.44
CA ASN A 168 13.51 -1.63 -11.23
C ASN A 168 14.40 -0.67 -10.44
N GLU A 169 13.82 0.20 -9.63
CA GLU A 169 14.52 1.30 -8.94
C GLU A 169 14.69 1.04 -7.45
N GLY A 170 13.88 0.15 -6.90
CA GLY A 170 13.84 -0.17 -5.48
C GLY A 170 12.87 0.70 -4.68
N MET A 171 12.50 0.20 -3.51
CA MET A 171 11.47 0.80 -2.65
C MET A 171 11.81 2.23 -2.22
N GLU A 172 13.04 2.48 -1.79
CA GLU A 172 13.46 3.80 -1.28
C GLU A 172 13.41 4.88 -2.36
N ALA A 173 13.92 4.57 -3.57
CA ALA A 173 13.91 5.52 -4.68
C ALA A 173 12.48 5.85 -5.11
N THR A 174 11.62 4.84 -5.18
CA THR A 174 10.21 5.03 -5.54
C THR A 174 9.46 5.89 -4.50
N ILE A 175 9.68 5.66 -3.20
CA ILE A 175 9.06 6.48 -2.14
C ILE A 175 9.53 7.93 -2.22
N LYS A 176 10.83 8.17 -2.47
CA LYS A 176 11.35 9.54 -2.67
C LYS A 176 10.66 10.25 -3.83
N ALA A 177 10.52 9.57 -4.97
CA ALA A 177 9.84 10.13 -6.13
C ALA A 177 8.37 10.47 -5.83
N ILE A 178 7.65 9.59 -5.12
CA ILE A 178 6.25 9.82 -4.71
C ILE A 178 6.13 10.97 -3.71
N ASN A 179 7.10 11.17 -2.84
CA ASN A 179 7.09 12.31 -1.91
C ASN A 179 7.21 13.66 -2.62
N GLU A 180 7.78 13.71 -3.82
CA GLU A 180 7.85 14.94 -4.65
C GLU A 180 6.55 15.25 -5.41
N VAL A 181 5.63 14.29 -5.53
CA VAL A 181 4.33 14.49 -6.16
C VAL A 181 3.47 15.41 -5.29
N LYS A 182 2.93 16.47 -5.91
CA LYS A 182 2.07 17.49 -5.27
C LYS A 182 0.61 17.13 -5.39
#